data_a97fafed82c93b299b5a5bf91d67bf65
#
_entry.id   a97fafed82c93b299b5a5bf91d67bf65
#
_cell.length_a   1.000
_cell.length_b   1.000
_cell.length_c   1.000
_cell.angle_alpha   90.00
_cell.angle_beta   90.00
_cell.angle_gamma   90.00
#
_symmetry.space_group_name_H-M   'P 1'
#
loop_
_entity.id
_entity.type
_entity.pdbx_description
1 polymer ?
#
loop_
_entity_poly.entity_id
_entity_poly.type
_entity_poly.pdbx_seq_one_letter_code
_entity_poly.pdbx_strand_id
1 'polypeptide(L)'
;MGVITRDGLDWLKDKLIKAGHVDTFKLEGVKEDRKPVIGGGLSILYALFDLLGIEEMHTAQGALRQGVLQDLLGRLENHDNTDLRGTMVTALASRFAVDLAQADRVKRTALWLFQNLQANLNKKASRLIQLENKLSWAAQLLEIGTRISHSDFHKHGAYILDNADLTGFSMPELHRLSQLILGHRGKLKKLEPELRDHEFVCQLISLRLAAILCHARREPDLQGFSFQQSTQSTEFAIQCTKSWSQLWPQSVHLLQEECDAWLKSNWQLSFQISSGV
;
A
#
# COMPACT_ATOMS: atom_id res chain seq x y z
N MET A 1 20.81 9.52 -30.36
CA MET A 1 20.55 9.76 -28.94
C MET A 1 21.51 10.82 -28.48
N GLY A 2 21.03 11.86 -27.77
CA GLY A 2 21.92 12.88 -27.20
C GLY A 2 22.52 12.35 -25.90
N VAL A 3 23.84 12.47 -25.81
CA VAL A 3 24.59 12.20 -24.57
C VAL A 3 25.09 13.50 -24.03
N ILE A 4 24.93 13.76 -22.74
CA ILE A 4 25.49 14.90 -22.04
C ILE A 4 26.74 14.41 -21.30
N THR A 5 27.87 14.97 -21.61
CA THR A 5 29.15 14.66 -20.98
C THR A 5 29.68 15.88 -20.23
N ARG A 6 30.65 15.67 -19.35
CA ARG A 6 31.32 16.76 -18.65
C ARG A 6 31.95 17.78 -19.64
N ASP A 7 32.64 17.31 -20.64
CA ASP A 7 33.24 18.16 -21.67
C ASP A 7 32.19 18.99 -22.43
N GLY A 8 31.00 18.40 -22.67
CA GLY A 8 29.87 19.10 -23.28
C GLY A 8 29.33 20.23 -22.40
N LEU A 9 29.28 20.01 -21.08
CA LEU A 9 28.88 21.02 -20.10
C LEU A 9 29.94 22.15 -20.01
N ASP A 10 31.24 21.81 -20.00
CA ASP A 10 32.33 22.78 -19.99
C ASP A 10 32.30 23.64 -21.27
N TRP A 11 32.14 23.02 -22.40
CA TRP A 11 32.00 23.71 -23.67
C TRP A 11 30.82 24.70 -23.68
N LEU A 12 29.64 24.26 -23.18
CA LEU A 12 28.45 25.13 -23.12
C LEU A 12 28.65 26.29 -22.14
N LYS A 13 29.31 26.05 -21.00
CA LYS A 13 29.64 27.05 -20.00
C LYS A 13 30.53 28.15 -20.63
N ASP A 14 31.59 27.74 -21.34
CA ASP A 14 32.52 28.68 -21.97
C ASP A 14 31.83 29.51 -23.06
N LYS A 15 30.92 28.89 -23.81
CA LYS A 15 30.09 29.62 -24.80
C LYS A 15 29.17 30.64 -24.15
N LEU A 16 28.55 30.36 -23.02
CA LEU A 16 27.67 31.25 -22.29
C LEU A 16 28.49 32.44 -21.69
N ILE A 17 29.65 32.14 -21.08
CA ILE A 17 30.54 33.16 -20.54
C ILE A 17 31.01 34.08 -21.65
N LYS A 18 31.42 33.54 -22.80
CA LYS A 18 31.91 34.32 -23.94
C LYS A 18 30.81 35.19 -24.56
N ALA A 19 29.55 34.77 -24.52
CA ALA A 19 28.43 35.55 -24.99
C ALA A 19 28.14 36.79 -24.09
N GLY A 20 28.46 36.70 -22.80
CA GLY A 20 28.30 37.78 -21.83
C GLY A 20 26.85 38.12 -21.47
N HIS A 21 25.93 38.06 -22.42
CA HIS A 21 24.50 38.30 -22.21
C HIS A 21 23.65 37.26 -22.93
N VAL A 22 22.52 36.96 -22.38
CA VAL A 22 21.60 35.89 -22.87
C VAL A 22 21.04 36.21 -24.26
N ASP A 23 20.83 37.50 -24.55
CA ASP A 23 20.28 37.92 -25.84
C ASP A 23 21.31 37.81 -26.99
N THR A 24 22.60 37.85 -26.66
CA THR A 24 23.68 37.66 -27.62
C THR A 24 24.07 36.22 -27.82
N PHE A 25 23.55 35.32 -26.97
CA PHE A 25 23.81 33.90 -27.05
C PHE A 25 23.06 33.25 -28.23
N LYS A 26 23.83 32.70 -29.15
CA LYS A 26 23.33 31.97 -30.31
C LYS A 26 23.89 30.55 -30.30
N LEU A 27 22.99 29.60 -30.21
CA LEU A 27 23.31 28.19 -30.30
C LEU A 27 22.19 27.47 -31.07
N GLU A 28 22.59 26.77 -32.11
CA GLU A 28 21.64 25.95 -32.90
C GLU A 28 20.92 24.89 -32.02
N GLY A 29 19.62 24.79 -32.16
CA GLY A 29 18.79 23.89 -31.34
C GLY A 29 18.27 24.50 -30.05
N VAL A 30 18.72 25.63 -29.60
CA VAL A 30 18.18 26.34 -28.43
C VAL A 30 17.06 27.30 -28.85
N LYS A 31 15.85 27.04 -28.37
CA LYS A 31 14.69 27.90 -28.60
C LYS A 31 14.84 29.23 -27.83
N GLU A 32 14.28 30.29 -28.37
CA GLU A 32 14.35 31.64 -27.79
C GLU A 32 13.77 31.68 -26.35
N ASP A 33 12.69 31.02 -26.11
CA ASP A 33 12.02 30.92 -24.79
C ASP A 33 12.85 30.17 -23.73
N ARG A 34 13.89 29.43 -24.15
CA ARG A 34 14.78 28.69 -23.27
C ARG A 34 16.09 29.47 -22.93
N LYS A 35 16.42 30.47 -23.67
CA LYS A 35 17.64 31.23 -23.45
C LYS A 35 17.74 31.84 -22.04
N PRO A 36 16.66 32.46 -21.48
CA PRO A 36 16.76 33.08 -20.15
C PRO A 36 17.06 32.08 -19.02
N VAL A 37 16.72 30.82 -19.20
CA VAL A 37 16.84 29.77 -18.14
C VAL A 37 18.04 28.85 -18.36
N ILE A 38 18.77 28.97 -19.49
CA ILE A 38 19.82 28.01 -19.85
C ILE A 38 20.99 28.03 -18.85
N GLY A 39 21.35 29.22 -18.34
CA GLY A 39 22.42 29.34 -17.35
C GLY A 39 22.10 28.65 -16.05
N GLY A 40 20.87 28.82 -15.54
CA GLY A 40 20.40 28.14 -14.34
C GLY A 40 20.33 26.62 -14.52
N GLY A 41 19.81 26.17 -15.68
CA GLY A 41 19.77 24.73 -16.01
C GLY A 41 21.19 24.14 -16.10
N LEU A 42 22.12 24.83 -16.72
CA LEU A 42 23.51 24.38 -16.79
C LEU A 42 24.16 24.29 -15.40
N SER A 43 23.92 25.26 -14.52
CA SER A 43 24.47 25.27 -13.16
C SER A 43 23.96 24.05 -12.34
N ILE A 44 22.70 23.72 -12.50
CA ILE A 44 22.12 22.52 -11.84
C ILE A 44 22.78 21.24 -12.36
N LEU A 45 22.89 21.09 -13.68
CA LEU A 45 23.54 19.92 -14.29
C LEU A 45 24.98 19.77 -13.87
N TYR A 46 25.70 20.93 -13.83
CA TYR A 46 27.08 20.98 -13.37
C TYR A 46 27.22 20.46 -11.94
N ALA A 47 26.37 20.94 -11.03
CA ALA A 47 26.39 20.53 -9.64
C ALA A 47 26.05 19.00 -9.50
N LEU A 48 25.12 18.49 -10.31
CA LEU A 48 24.81 17.07 -10.31
C LEU A 48 25.98 16.21 -10.77
N PHE A 49 26.66 16.60 -11.85
CA PHE A 49 27.83 15.88 -12.34
C PHE A 49 28.97 15.88 -11.31
N ASP A 50 29.21 17.02 -10.62
CA ASP A 50 30.24 17.12 -9.59
C ASP A 50 29.90 16.30 -8.32
N LEU A 51 28.69 16.48 -7.79
CA LEU A 51 28.30 15.88 -6.51
C LEU A 51 28.06 14.37 -6.60
N LEU A 52 27.58 13.89 -7.75
CA LEU A 52 27.23 12.48 -7.94
C LEU A 52 28.29 11.70 -8.74
N GLY A 53 29.37 12.36 -9.21
CA GLY A 53 30.42 11.73 -9.99
C GLY A 53 29.93 11.16 -11.33
N ILE A 54 29.01 11.88 -12.00
CA ILE A 54 28.39 11.41 -13.25
C ILE A 54 29.39 11.60 -14.38
N GLU A 55 29.67 10.56 -15.14
CA GLU A 55 30.53 10.63 -16.35
C GLU A 55 29.72 10.96 -17.59
N GLU A 56 28.54 10.31 -17.73
CA GLU A 56 27.66 10.50 -18.88
C GLU A 56 26.19 10.51 -18.44
N MET A 57 25.36 11.33 -19.06
CA MET A 57 23.92 11.37 -18.88
C MET A 57 23.23 11.21 -20.24
N HIS A 58 22.38 10.20 -20.36
CA HIS A 58 21.61 9.94 -21.56
C HIS A 58 20.24 10.59 -21.50
N THR A 59 19.84 11.20 -22.63
CA THR A 59 18.50 11.77 -22.72
C THR A 59 17.45 10.65 -22.74
N ALA A 60 16.52 10.69 -21.80
CA ALA A 60 15.39 9.77 -21.80
C ALA A 60 14.46 10.05 -23.00
N GLN A 61 13.99 8.99 -23.66
CA GLN A 61 12.99 9.12 -24.73
C GLN A 61 11.56 9.17 -24.18
N GLY A 62 11.38 8.85 -22.90
CA GLY A 62 10.12 8.92 -22.20
C GLY A 62 9.88 10.28 -21.53
N ALA A 63 8.68 10.80 -21.66
CA ALA A 63 8.20 11.97 -20.97
C ALA A 63 6.95 11.64 -20.15
N LEU A 64 6.36 12.63 -19.49
CA LEU A 64 5.16 12.46 -18.66
C LEU A 64 4.08 11.60 -19.32
N ARG A 65 3.85 11.76 -20.63
CA ARG A 65 2.85 10.96 -21.37
C ARG A 65 3.17 9.46 -21.33
N GLN A 66 4.43 9.07 -21.55
CA GLN A 66 4.85 7.68 -21.49
C GLN A 66 4.75 7.15 -20.07
N GLY A 67 5.12 7.94 -19.07
CA GLY A 67 4.96 7.58 -17.67
C GLY A 67 3.49 7.33 -17.30
N VAL A 68 2.59 8.23 -17.69
CA VAL A 68 1.15 8.06 -17.49
C VAL A 68 0.61 6.86 -18.24
N LEU A 69 1.03 6.64 -19.49
CA LEU A 69 0.61 5.48 -20.28
C LEU A 69 1.07 4.17 -19.65
N GLN A 70 2.33 4.08 -19.22
CA GLN A 70 2.88 2.90 -18.52
C GLN A 70 2.16 2.64 -17.19
N ASP A 71 1.87 3.69 -16.43
CA ASP A 71 1.12 3.57 -15.18
C ASP A 71 -0.32 3.08 -15.43
N LEU A 72 -0.99 3.62 -16.47
CA LEU A 72 -2.33 3.18 -16.87
C LEU A 72 -2.32 1.73 -17.38
N LEU A 73 -1.35 1.36 -18.21
CA LEU A 73 -1.20 -0.01 -18.69
C LEU A 73 -0.94 -0.96 -17.53
N GLY A 74 -0.04 -0.63 -16.61
CA GLY A 74 0.20 -1.43 -15.40
C GLY A 74 -1.03 -1.59 -14.50
N ARG A 75 -1.98 -0.65 -14.57
CA ARG A 75 -3.29 -0.75 -13.87
C ARG A 75 -4.32 -1.59 -14.64
N LEU A 76 -4.26 -1.60 -15.96
CA LEU A 76 -5.20 -2.30 -16.83
C LEU A 76 -4.78 -3.74 -17.13
N GLU A 77 -3.48 -3.95 -17.33
CA GLU A 77 -2.88 -5.24 -17.65
C GLU A 77 -2.55 -6.04 -16.38
N ASN A 78 -3.58 -6.59 -15.73
CA ASN A 78 -3.40 -7.65 -14.73
C ASN A 78 -2.91 -8.97 -15.36
N HIS A 79 -2.27 -8.94 -16.52
CA HIS A 79 -2.08 -10.18 -17.30
C HIS A 79 -0.64 -10.60 -17.57
N ASP A 80 0.41 -9.84 -17.26
CA ASP A 80 1.77 -10.34 -17.40
C ASP A 80 2.73 -9.90 -16.29
N ASN A 81 3.08 -10.85 -15.46
CA ASN A 81 4.34 -11.21 -14.79
C ASN A 81 5.21 -10.13 -14.10
N THR A 82 4.81 -8.89 -14.01
CA THR A 82 5.42 -7.94 -13.08
C THR A 82 4.32 -7.24 -12.30
N ASP A 83 3.93 -7.82 -11.18
CA ASP A 83 3.11 -7.14 -10.18
C ASP A 83 3.93 -5.97 -9.59
N LEU A 84 3.98 -4.87 -10.36
CA LEU A 84 4.68 -3.65 -9.98
C LEU A 84 4.22 -3.17 -8.60
N ARG A 85 2.92 -3.26 -8.32
CA ARG A 85 2.33 -2.82 -7.05
C ARG A 85 2.77 -3.73 -5.90
N GLY A 86 2.72 -5.05 -6.09
CA GLY A 86 3.21 -6.00 -5.10
C GLY A 86 4.71 -5.84 -4.85
N THR A 87 5.50 -5.58 -5.91
CA THR A 87 6.93 -5.28 -5.79
C THR A 87 7.16 -4.01 -4.96
N MET A 88 6.41 -2.93 -5.21
CA MET A 88 6.51 -1.68 -4.45
C MET A 88 6.09 -1.87 -2.98
N VAL A 89 5.03 -2.63 -2.71
CA VAL A 89 4.61 -2.99 -1.36
C VAL A 89 5.69 -3.79 -0.62
N THR A 90 6.29 -4.77 -1.28
CA THR A 90 7.37 -5.58 -0.72
C THR A 90 8.63 -4.73 -0.45
N ALA A 91 8.98 -3.83 -1.36
CA ALA A 91 10.09 -2.89 -1.17
C ALA A 91 9.83 -1.96 0.02
N LEU A 92 8.60 -1.43 0.15
CA LEU A 92 8.21 -0.60 1.28
C LEU A 92 8.25 -1.38 2.60
N ALA A 93 7.70 -2.59 2.64
CA ALA A 93 7.77 -3.47 3.82
C ALA A 93 9.22 -3.75 4.25
N SER A 94 10.09 -4.04 3.29
CA SER A 94 11.51 -4.28 3.54
C SER A 94 12.24 -3.03 4.05
N ARG A 95 11.95 -1.85 3.48
CA ARG A 95 12.50 -0.56 3.92
C ARG A 95 12.20 -0.27 5.40
N PHE A 96 11.02 -0.65 5.85
CA PHE A 96 10.60 -0.49 7.25
C PHE A 96 10.84 -1.74 8.11
N ALA A 97 11.61 -2.70 7.61
CA ALA A 97 11.98 -3.92 8.32
C ALA A 97 10.78 -4.70 8.91
N VAL A 98 9.70 -4.80 8.13
CA VAL A 98 8.53 -5.63 8.49
C VAL A 98 8.94 -7.10 8.53
N ASP A 99 8.45 -7.85 9.52
CA ASP A 99 8.58 -9.31 9.56
C ASP A 99 7.75 -9.93 8.42
N LEU A 100 8.42 -10.25 7.30
CA LEU A 100 7.77 -10.76 6.10
C LEU A 100 7.07 -12.10 6.33
N ALA A 101 7.59 -12.94 7.23
CA ALA A 101 6.96 -14.23 7.56
C ALA A 101 5.63 -14.01 8.29
N GLN A 102 5.60 -13.08 9.25
CA GLN A 102 4.37 -12.69 9.93
C GLN A 102 3.38 -11.99 8.98
N ALA A 103 3.87 -11.07 8.16
CA ALA A 103 3.06 -10.36 7.16
C ALA A 103 2.39 -11.33 6.17
N ASP A 104 3.13 -12.35 5.69
CA ASP A 104 2.57 -13.35 4.78
C ASP A 104 1.53 -14.25 5.48
N ARG A 105 1.74 -14.60 6.74
CA ARG A 105 0.77 -15.33 7.57
C ARG A 105 -0.52 -14.55 7.73
N VAL A 106 -0.43 -13.28 8.13
CA VAL A 106 -1.61 -12.39 8.26
C VAL A 106 -2.31 -12.24 6.92
N LYS A 107 -1.56 -12.06 5.82
CA LYS A 107 -2.11 -11.96 4.47
C LYS A 107 -2.93 -13.19 4.09
N ARG A 108 -2.38 -14.40 4.21
CA ARG A 108 -3.10 -15.64 3.88
C ARG A 108 -4.36 -15.80 4.71
N THR A 109 -4.27 -15.53 6.00
CA THR A 109 -5.41 -15.63 6.92
C THR A 109 -6.49 -14.60 6.58
N ALA A 110 -6.11 -13.35 6.30
CA ALA A 110 -7.04 -12.29 5.93
C ALA A 110 -7.76 -12.59 4.61
N LEU A 111 -7.04 -13.10 3.61
CA LEU A 111 -7.63 -13.49 2.33
C LEU A 111 -8.60 -14.66 2.50
N TRP A 112 -8.25 -15.68 3.29
CA TRP A 112 -9.14 -16.79 3.58
C TRP A 112 -10.45 -16.32 4.26
N LEU A 113 -10.34 -15.43 5.24
CA LEU A 113 -11.53 -14.85 5.90
C LEU A 113 -12.37 -14.04 4.92
N PHE A 114 -11.75 -13.22 4.08
CA PHE A 114 -12.44 -12.39 3.11
C PHE A 114 -13.16 -13.22 2.05
N GLN A 115 -12.56 -14.32 1.60
CA GLN A 115 -13.17 -15.23 0.62
C GLN A 115 -14.49 -15.81 1.10
N ASN A 116 -14.63 -16.08 2.41
CA ASN A 116 -15.89 -16.54 2.99
C ASN A 116 -17.02 -15.49 2.92
N LEU A 117 -16.68 -14.21 2.69
CA LEU A 117 -17.64 -13.11 2.57
C LEU A 117 -17.99 -12.76 1.12
N GLN A 118 -17.21 -13.24 0.14
CA GLN A 118 -17.33 -12.80 -1.26
C GLN A 118 -18.71 -13.09 -1.86
N ALA A 119 -19.34 -14.21 -1.50
CA ALA A 119 -20.67 -14.58 -1.97
C ALA A 119 -21.72 -13.48 -1.64
N ASN A 120 -21.55 -12.81 -0.49
CA ASN A 120 -22.48 -11.78 -0.01
C ASN A 120 -22.19 -10.39 -0.62
N LEU A 121 -21.00 -10.19 -1.17
CA LEU A 121 -20.65 -8.93 -1.84
C LEU A 121 -21.33 -8.77 -3.19
N ASN A 122 -21.75 -9.86 -3.84
CA ASN A 122 -22.41 -9.87 -5.15
C ASN A 122 -21.71 -8.98 -6.19
N LYS A 123 -20.38 -9.11 -6.30
CA LYS A 123 -19.53 -8.29 -7.19
C LYS A 123 -18.95 -9.13 -8.33
N LYS A 124 -18.61 -8.44 -9.43
CA LYS A 124 -17.88 -9.05 -10.54
C LYS A 124 -16.51 -9.55 -10.06
N ALA A 125 -16.02 -10.63 -10.64
CA ALA A 125 -14.73 -11.23 -10.30
C ALA A 125 -13.57 -10.22 -10.32
N SER A 126 -13.51 -9.34 -11.33
CA SER A 126 -12.49 -8.29 -11.41
C SER A 126 -12.50 -7.33 -10.21
N ARG A 127 -13.70 -7.01 -9.66
CA ARG A 127 -13.81 -6.19 -8.46
C ARG A 127 -13.35 -6.92 -7.21
N LEU A 128 -13.69 -8.21 -7.08
CA LEU A 128 -13.23 -9.04 -5.97
C LEU A 128 -11.71 -9.15 -5.94
N ILE A 129 -11.06 -9.38 -7.10
CA ILE A 129 -9.59 -9.39 -7.22
C ILE A 129 -8.98 -8.05 -6.75
N GLN A 130 -9.57 -6.91 -7.12
CA GLN A 130 -9.09 -5.60 -6.66
C GLN A 130 -9.20 -5.44 -5.14
N LEU A 131 -10.26 -5.96 -4.53
CA LEU A 131 -10.44 -5.94 -3.08
C LEU A 131 -9.45 -6.87 -2.37
N GLU A 132 -9.24 -8.07 -2.89
CA GLU A 132 -8.23 -9.02 -2.39
C GLU A 132 -6.81 -8.44 -2.45
N ASN A 133 -6.45 -7.82 -3.57
CA ASN A 133 -5.15 -7.17 -3.71
C ASN A 133 -4.94 -6.07 -2.66
N LYS A 134 -5.92 -5.20 -2.44
CA LYS A 134 -5.83 -4.15 -1.41
C LYS A 134 -5.72 -4.73 -0.01
N LEU A 135 -6.49 -5.77 0.29
CA LEU A 135 -6.39 -6.49 1.57
C LEU A 135 -5.02 -7.15 1.76
N SER A 136 -4.52 -7.79 0.71
CA SER A 136 -3.19 -8.40 0.69
C SER A 136 -2.08 -7.38 0.98
N TRP A 137 -2.11 -6.23 0.31
CA TRP A 137 -1.14 -5.15 0.54
C TRP A 137 -1.25 -4.55 1.93
N ALA A 138 -2.47 -4.31 2.43
CA ALA A 138 -2.67 -3.83 3.80
C ALA A 138 -2.13 -4.82 4.85
N ALA A 139 -2.35 -6.13 4.65
CA ALA A 139 -1.82 -7.16 5.53
C ALA A 139 -0.29 -7.23 5.52
N GLN A 140 0.34 -7.07 4.35
CA GLN A 140 1.80 -7.04 4.22
C GLN A 140 2.43 -5.81 4.89
N LEU A 141 1.71 -4.70 4.95
CA LEU A 141 2.18 -3.44 5.54
C LEU A 141 1.66 -3.22 6.97
N LEU A 142 1.02 -4.23 7.58
CA LEU A 142 0.32 -4.08 8.87
C LEU A 142 1.22 -3.52 9.97
N GLU A 143 2.45 -4.01 10.05
CA GLU A 143 3.41 -3.64 11.08
C GLU A 143 4.40 -2.54 10.64
N ILE A 144 4.19 -1.88 9.49
CA ILE A 144 5.14 -0.88 8.93
C ILE A 144 5.46 0.25 9.92
N GLY A 145 4.50 0.63 10.76
CA GLY A 145 4.68 1.69 11.75
C GLY A 145 5.51 1.31 12.97
N THR A 146 5.80 0.02 13.19
CA THR A 146 6.60 -0.44 14.34
C THR A 146 8.02 0.11 14.32
N ARG A 147 8.54 0.46 13.12
CA ARG A 147 9.86 1.09 12.96
C ARG A 147 9.93 2.48 13.56
N ILE A 148 8.80 3.16 13.71
CA ILE A 148 8.71 4.46 14.39
C ILE A 148 8.51 4.23 15.88
N SER A 149 7.49 3.46 16.27
CA SER A 149 7.22 3.09 17.67
C SER A 149 6.29 1.87 17.72
N HIS A 150 6.49 1.02 18.72
CA HIS A 150 5.55 -0.05 19.05
C HIS A 150 4.22 0.49 19.59
N SER A 151 4.27 1.61 20.31
CA SER A 151 3.04 2.29 20.73
C SER A 151 2.38 2.92 19.52
N ASP A 152 1.08 2.65 19.35
CA ASP A 152 0.28 3.23 18.28
C ASP A 152 0.80 2.98 16.84
N PHE A 153 1.55 1.89 16.63
CA PHE A 153 2.16 1.59 15.33
C PHE A 153 1.15 1.61 14.17
N HIS A 154 -0.12 1.30 14.42
CA HIS A 154 -1.18 1.40 13.41
C HIS A 154 -1.40 2.85 12.94
N LYS A 155 -1.25 3.85 13.82
CA LYS A 155 -1.32 5.28 13.45
C LYS A 155 -0.09 5.70 12.66
N HIS A 156 1.09 5.24 13.08
CA HIS A 156 2.33 5.49 12.34
C HIS A 156 2.31 4.85 10.96
N GLY A 157 1.81 3.61 10.84
CA GLY A 157 1.65 2.94 9.56
C GLY A 157 0.69 3.67 8.61
N ALA A 158 -0.43 4.14 9.13
CA ALA A 158 -1.38 4.94 8.38
C ALA A 158 -0.74 6.25 7.88
N TYR A 159 -0.03 6.97 8.75
CA TYR A 159 0.69 8.19 8.38
C TYR A 159 1.74 7.94 7.28
N ILE A 160 2.51 6.86 7.40
CA ILE A 160 3.49 6.49 6.37
C ILE A 160 2.80 6.35 5.01
N LEU A 161 1.66 5.64 4.93
CA LEU A 161 0.96 5.40 3.67
C LEU A 161 0.29 6.65 3.11
N ASP A 162 -0.29 7.50 3.95
CA ASP A 162 -0.92 8.75 3.51
C ASP A 162 0.11 9.75 2.96
N ASN A 163 1.40 9.58 3.29
CA ASN A 163 2.50 10.44 2.85
C ASN A 163 3.53 9.68 1.97
N ALA A 164 3.26 8.45 1.58
CA ALA A 164 4.15 7.68 0.74
C ALA A 164 3.98 8.06 -0.74
N ASP A 165 5.10 8.23 -1.43
CA ASP A 165 5.14 8.25 -2.88
C ASP A 165 5.43 6.83 -3.39
N LEU A 166 4.37 6.11 -3.74
CA LEU A 166 4.43 4.71 -4.15
C LEU A 166 4.00 4.56 -5.60
N THR A 167 4.96 4.26 -6.47
CA THR A 167 4.71 4.07 -7.90
C THR A 167 3.62 3.02 -8.14
N GLY A 168 2.67 3.32 -9.03
CA GLY A 168 1.56 2.43 -9.36
C GLY A 168 0.33 2.60 -8.47
N PHE A 169 0.39 3.42 -7.42
CA PHE A 169 -0.75 3.71 -6.55
C PHE A 169 -1.23 5.15 -6.73
N SER A 170 -2.54 5.33 -6.76
CA SER A 170 -3.16 6.65 -6.66
C SER A 170 -3.31 7.05 -5.18
N MET A 171 -3.40 8.36 -4.90
CA MET A 171 -3.64 8.86 -3.54
C MET A 171 -4.88 8.25 -2.87
N PRO A 172 -6.05 8.09 -3.54
CA PRO A 172 -7.20 7.41 -2.94
C PRO A 172 -6.95 5.93 -2.61
N GLU A 173 -6.10 5.23 -3.38
CA GLU A 173 -5.74 3.85 -3.07
C GLU A 173 -4.82 3.77 -1.86
N LEU A 174 -3.82 4.63 -1.77
CA LEU A 174 -2.95 4.71 -0.59
C LEU A 174 -3.75 5.09 0.66
N HIS A 175 -4.67 6.04 0.55
CA HIS A 175 -5.57 6.39 1.64
C HIS A 175 -6.44 5.20 2.08
N ARG A 176 -6.97 4.40 1.13
CA ARG A 176 -7.71 3.17 1.47
C ARG A 176 -6.85 2.19 2.26
N LEU A 177 -5.58 1.98 1.87
CA LEU A 177 -4.65 1.13 2.61
C LEU A 177 -4.32 1.71 3.98
N SER A 178 -4.10 3.02 4.05
CA SER A 178 -3.90 3.77 5.30
C SER A 178 -5.04 3.53 6.28
N GLN A 179 -6.30 3.64 5.85
CA GLN A 179 -7.48 3.43 6.69
C GLN A 179 -7.62 1.97 7.16
N LEU A 180 -7.28 0.98 6.31
CA LEU A 180 -7.24 -0.42 6.72
C LEU A 180 -6.18 -0.64 7.81
N ILE A 181 -4.98 -0.09 7.64
CA ILE A 181 -3.91 -0.17 8.65
C ILE A 181 -4.29 0.61 9.92
N LEU A 182 -4.84 1.81 9.80
CA LEU A 182 -5.32 2.56 10.95
C LEU A 182 -6.36 1.77 11.73
N GLY A 183 -7.23 1.06 11.03
CA GLY A 183 -8.40 0.37 11.57
C GLY A 183 -8.14 -1.02 12.11
N HIS A 184 -7.03 -1.68 11.76
CA HIS A 184 -6.81 -3.09 12.10
C HIS A 184 -6.79 -3.38 13.60
N ARG A 185 -6.67 -2.35 14.44
CA ARG A 185 -6.75 -2.44 15.91
C ARG A 185 -7.32 -1.18 16.54
N GLY A 186 -7.74 -1.31 17.78
CA GLY A 186 -8.26 -0.19 18.57
C GLY A 186 -9.70 0.20 18.19
N LYS A 187 -10.12 1.40 18.60
CA LYS A 187 -11.52 1.87 18.49
C LYS A 187 -11.92 2.14 17.03
N LEU A 188 -13.08 1.64 16.62
CA LEU A 188 -13.64 1.83 15.26
C LEU A 188 -14.21 3.23 15.01
N LYS A 189 -14.53 4.02 16.07
CA LYS A 189 -15.07 5.37 15.95
C LYS A 189 -14.29 6.29 15.01
N LYS A 190 -12.97 6.11 14.92
CA LYS A 190 -12.09 6.90 14.05
C LYS A 190 -12.30 6.62 12.54
N LEU A 191 -13.05 5.57 12.20
CA LEU A 191 -13.36 5.12 10.83
C LEU A 191 -14.85 5.22 10.49
N GLU A 192 -15.61 6.00 11.26
CA GLU A 192 -17.06 6.10 11.08
C GLU A 192 -17.50 6.44 9.65
N PRO A 193 -16.81 7.31 8.88
CA PRO A 193 -17.12 7.54 7.47
C PRO A 193 -16.90 6.31 6.59
N GLU A 194 -15.78 5.60 6.78
CA GLU A 194 -15.37 4.43 5.99
C GLU A 194 -16.25 3.21 6.27
N LEU A 195 -16.80 3.10 7.50
CA LEU A 195 -17.71 2.02 7.90
C LEU A 195 -19.06 2.05 7.18
N ARG A 196 -19.35 3.08 6.38
CA ARG A 196 -20.51 3.13 5.49
C ARG A 196 -20.30 2.30 4.21
N ASP A 197 -19.07 2.00 3.86
CA ASP A 197 -18.71 1.18 2.72
C ASP A 197 -18.61 -0.30 3.11
N HIS A 198 -19.56 -1.11 2.67
CA HIS A 198 -19.61 -2.54 2.96
C HIS A 198 -18.34 -3.28 2.50
N GLU A 199 -17.77 -2.91 1.34
CA GLU A 199 -16.54 -3.52 0.85
C GLU A 199 -15.36 -3.23 1.81
N PHE A 200 -15.31 -2.01 2.35
CA PHE A 200 -14.31 -1.63 3.36
C PHE A 200 -14.48 -2.45 4.64
N VAL A 201 -15.71 -2.58 5.12
CA VAL A 201 -16.01 -3.33 6.34
C VAL A 201 -15.59 -4.79 6.19
N CYS A 202 -15.90 -5.42 5.06
CA CYS A 202 -15.49 -6.81 4.80
C CYS A 202 -13.95 -6.97 4.78
N GLN A 203 -13.22 -6.01 4.18
CA GLN A 203 -11.76 -6.01 4.23
C GLN A 203 -11.24 -5.78 5.65
N LEU A 204 -11.79 -4.79 6.36
CA LEU A 204 -11.33 -4.40 7.69
C LEU A 204 -11.55 -5.51 8.71
N ILE A 205 -12.73 -6.12 8.74
CA ILE A 205 -13.03 -7.20 9.69
C ILE A 205 -12.15 -8.42 9.43
N SER A 206 -11.94 -8.77 8.16
CA SER A 206 -11.03 -9.86 7.79
C SER A 206 -9.59 -9.58 8.23
N LEU A 207 -9.12 -8.33 8.09
CA LEU A 207 -7.78 -7.94 8.52
C LEU A 207 -7.64 -7.95 10.05
N ARG A 208 -8.64 -7.48 10.78
CA ARG A 208 -8.67 -7.47 12.26
C ARG A 208 -8.66 -8.88 12.82
N LEU A 209 -9.53 -9.75 12.30
CA LEU A 209 -9.57 -11.15 12.70
C LEU A 209 -8.26 -11.89 12.36
N ALA A 210 -7.68 -11.63 11.19
CA ALA A 210 -6.39 -12.21 10.83
C ALA A 210 -5.27 -11.78 11.78
N ALA A 211 -5.22 -10.50 12.17
CA ALA A 211 -4.26 -10.00 13.14
C ALA A 211 -4.44 -10.70 14.51
N ILE A 212 -5.68 -10.93 14.95
CA ILE A 212 -5.99 -11.66 16.18
C ILE A 212 -5.56 -13.14 16.06
N LEU A 213 -5.92 -13.82 14.99
CA LEU A 213 -5.59 -15.24 14.83
C LEU A 213 -4.07 -15.49 14.69
N CYS A 214 -3.36 -14.54 14.11
CA CYS A 214 -1.90 -14.62 13.92
C CYS A 214 -1.08 -13.95 15.05
N HIS A 215 -1.69 -13.53 16.17
CA HIS A 215 -1.01 -12.78 17.23
C HIS A 215 0.18 -13.51 17.85
N ALA A 216 0.10 -14.84 17.93
CA ALA A 216 1.16 -15.69 18.48
C ALA A 216 2.35 -15.90 17.52
N ARG A 217 2.40 -15.24 16.37
CA ARG A 217 3.43 -15.35 15.32
C ARG A 217 3.68 -16.79 14.86
N ARG A 218 2.64 -17.61 14.83
CA ARG A 218 2.63 -18.97 14.29
C ARG A 218 1.40 -19.18 13.42
N GLU A 219 1.43 -20.22 12.59
CA GLU A 219 0.33 -20.52 11.67
C GLU A 219 -0.96 -20.77 12.48
N PRO A 220 -2.05 -20.03 12.18
CA PRO A 220 -3.33 -20.26 12.87
C PRO A 220 -3.94 -21.57 12.40
N ASP A 221 -4.49 -22.33 13.32
CA ASP A 221 -5.34 -23.46 12.99
C ASP A 221 -6.72 -22.93 12.62
N LEU A 222 -7.13 -23.13 11.36
CA LEU A 222 -8.45 -22.75 10.86
C LEU A 222 -9.42 -23.93 10.81
N GLN A 223 -8.99 -25.13 11.20
CA GLN A 223 -9.86 -26.27 11.34
C GLN A 223 -10.78 -26.08 12.56
N GLY A 224 -12.06 -26.27 12.36
CA GLY A 224 -13.05 -26.00 13.42
C GLY A 224 -13.28 -24.52 13.72
N PHE A 225 -12.82 -23.61 12.85
CA PHE A 225 -13.12 -22.19 12.86
C PHE A 225 -13.89 -21.80 11.59
N SER A 226 -14.98 -21.06 11.74
CA SER A 226 -15.75 -20.55 10.61
C SER A 226 -16.07 -19.06 10.80
N PHE A 227 -16.13 -18.34 9.71
CA PHE A 227 -16.47 -16.93 9.65
C PHE A 227 -17.41 -16.68 8.48
N GLN A 228 -18.54 -16.04 8.74
CA GLN A 228 -19.57 -15.79 7.74
C GLN A 228 -20.32 -14.50 8.03
N GLN A 229 -20.99 -13.97 7.02
CA GLN A 229 -21.93 -12.87 7.14
C GLN A 229 -23.33 -13.38 6.76
N SER A 230 -24.35 -12.99 7.51
CA SER A 230 -25.74 -13.24 7.11
C SER A 230 -26.06 -12.49 5.81
N THR A 231 -26.79 -13.11 4.91
CA THR A 231 -27.14 -12.52 3.61
C THR A 231 -27.88 -11.21 3.81
N GLN A 232 -27.38 -10.12 3.17
CA GLN A 232 -27.94 -8.76 3.26
C GLN A 232 -28.02 -8.17 4.68
N SER A 233 -27.23 -8.68 5.60
CA SER A 233 -27.21 -8.27 7.01
C SER A 233 -25.96 -7.46 7.33
N THR A 234 -26.05 -6.62 8.34
CA THR A 234 -24.90 -5.94 8.98
C THR A 234 -24.24 -6.83 10.05
N GLU A 235 -24.59 -8.13 10.07
CA GLU A 235 -24.17 -9.07 11.10
C GLU A 235 -23.16 -10.08 10.57
N PHE A 236 -22.06 -10.19 11.27
CA PHE A 236 -21.02 -11.19 11.06
C PHE A 236 -21.04 -12.20 12.21
N ALA A 237 -20.76 -13.44 11.91
CA ALA A 237 -20.70 -14.51 12.89
C ALA A 237 -19.41 -15.30 12.79
N ILE A 238 -18.76 -15.49 13.93
CA ILE A 238 -17.64 -16.39 14.12
C ILE A 238 -18.14 -17.59 14.91
N GLN A 239 -17.79 -18.79 14.46
CA GLN A 239 -18.03 -20.01 15.20
C GLN A 239 -16.75 -20.81 15.30
N CYS A 240 -16.50 -21.41 16.46
CA CYS A 240 -15.42 -22.38 16.62
C CYS A 240 -15.88 -23.59 17.40
N THR A 241 -15.18 -24.71 17.22
CA THR A 241 -15.43 -25.93 18.00
C THR A 241 -14.92 -25.78 19.43
N LYS A 242 -15.44 -26.56 20.34
CA LYS A 242 -15.00 -26.62 21.74
C LYS A 242 -13.51 -27.00 21.84
N SER A 243 -13.04 -27.92 21.02
CA SER A 243 -11.64 -28.33 20.97
C SER A 243 -10.74 -27.17 20.56
N TRP A 244 -11.15 -26.39 19.54
CA TRP A 244 -10.42 -25.20 19.10
C TRP A 244 -10.32 -24.17 20.22
N SER A 245 -11.44 -23.89 20.92
CA SER A 245 -11.45 -22.90 22.00
C SER A 245 -10.55 -23.26 23.18
N GLN A 246 -10.39 -24.54 23.46
CA GLN A 246 -9.48 -25.04 24.51
C GLN A 246 -8.00 -24.93 24.10
N LEU A 247 -7.68 -25.12 22.81
CA LEU A 247 -6.32 -25.01 22.30
C LEU A 247 -5.86 -23.56 22.15
N TRP A 248 -6.79 -22.62 21.93
CA TRP A 248 -6.51 -21.21 21.62
C TRP A 248 -7.22 -20.22 22.57
N PRO A 249 -7.08 -20.36 23.90
CA PRO A 249 -7.83 -19.55 24.86
C PRO A 249 -7.57 -18.05 24.74
N GLN A 250 -6.34 -17.66 24.38
CA GLN A 250 -6.00 -16.27 24.17
C GLN A 250 -6.68 -15.69 22.93
N SER A 251 -6.74 -16.45 21.83
CA SER A 251 -7.47 -16.03 20.63
C SER A 251 -8.97 -15.90 20.93
N VAL A 252 -9.56 -16.81 21.74
CA VAL A 252 -10.96 -16.71 22.18
C VAL A 252 -11.21 -15.41 22.91
N HIS A 253 -10.36 -15.06 23.87
CA HIS A 253 -10.46 -13.81 24.62
C HIS A 253 -10.40 -12.59 23.70
N LEU A 254 -9.42 -12.53 22.80
CA LEU A 254 -9.26 -11.42 21.83
C LEU A 254 -10.45 -11.33 20.86
N LEU A 255 -11.03 -12.46 20.45
CA LEU A 255 -12.24 -12.48 19.61
C LEU A 255 -13.47 -11.93 20.35
N GLN A 256 -13.60 -12.22 21.65
CA GLN A 256 -14.67 -11.65 22.48
C GLN A 256 -14.51 -10.13 22.61
N GLU A 257 -13.30 -9.64 22.91
CA GLU A 257 -13.03 -8.20 22.93
C GLU A 257 -13.29 -7.53 21.58
N GLU A 258 -13.03 -8.24 20.50
CA GLU A 258 -13.33 -7.75 19.15
C GLU A 258 -14.84 -7.62 18.91
N CYS A 259 -15.65 -8.57 19.36
CA CYS A 259 -17.11 -8.45 19.33
C CYS A 259 -17.60 -7.18 20.05
N ASP A 260 -17.05 -6.90 21.24
CA ASP A 260 -17.38 -5.68 22.00
C ASP A 260 -16.97 -4.39 21.28
N ALA A 261 -15.89 -4.43 20.51
CA ALA A 261 -15.45 -3.29 19.70
C ALA A 261 -16.45 -2.97 18.59
N TRP A 262 -17.04 -3.99 17.94
CA TRP A 262 -18.02 -3.80 16.87
C TRP A 262 -19.39 -3.37 17.34
N LEU A 263 -19.79 -3.67 18.59
CA LEU A 263 -21.06 -3.19 19.19
C LEU A 263 -21.22 -1.65 19.18
N LYS A 264 -20.12 -0.92 19.04
CA LYS A 264 -20.10 0.56 18.98
C LYS A 264 -20.20 1.11 17.56
N SER A 265 -20.48 0.27 16.59
CA SER A 265 -20.68 0.61 15.18
C SER A 265 -22.06 0.19 14.70
N ASN A 266 -22.38 0.48 13.45
CA ASN A 266 -23.62 0.00 12.81
C ASN A 266 -23.51 -1.48 12.36
N TRP A 267 -22.40 -2.15 12.67
CA TRP A 267 -22.11 -3.52 12.31
C TRP A 267 -22.01 -4.37 13.58
N GLN A 268 -22.45 -5.61 13.51
CA GLN A 268 -22.40 -6.53 14.65
C GLN A 268 -21.50 -7.70 14.33
N LEU A 269 -20.71 -8.10 15.31
CA LEU A 269 -19.91 -9.32 15.26
C LEU A 269 -20.26 -10.19 16.44
N SER A 270 -20.65 -11.44 16.19
CA SER A 270 -20.93 -12.44 17.21
C SER A 270 -19.89 -13.55 17.21
N PHE A 271 -19.63 -14.10 18.38
CA PHE A 271 -18.72 -15.23 18.55
C PHE A 271 -19.42 -16.35 19.34
N GLN A 272 -19.42 -17.55 18.80
CA GLN A 272 -20.07 -18.73 19.41
C GLN A 272 -19.12 -19.93 19.42
N ILE A 273 -19.16 -20.67 20.52
CA ILE A 273 -18.46 -21.94 20.63
C ILE A 273 -19.51 -23.03 20.40
N SER A 274 -19.39 -23.74 19.27
CA SER A 274 -20.28 -24.84 18.97
C SER A 274 -19.94 -26.06 19.84
N SER A 275 -20.96 -26.63 20.48
CA SER A 275 -20.84 -27.92 21.08
C SER A 275 -20.73 -28.94 19.94
N GLY A 276 -19.46 -29.27 19.55
CA GLY A 276 -19.23 -30.24 18.49
C GLY A 276 -19.98 -31.55 18.75
N VAL A 277 -20.58 -32.06 17.69
CA VAL A 277 -21.02 -33.44 17.63
C VAL A 277 -19.81 -34.34 17.52
#